data_e1f867ea409dade247f69351b6201dc2
#
_entry.id   e1f867ea409dade247f69351b6201dc2
#
_cell.length_a   1.000
_cell.length_b   1.000
_cell.length_c   1.000
_cell.angle_alpha   90.00
_cell.angle_beta   90.00
_cell.angle_gamma   90.00
#
_symmetry.space_group_name_H-M   'P 1'
#
loop_
_entity.id
_entity.type
_entity.pdbx_description
1 polymer ?
#
loop_
_entity_poly.entity_id
_entity_poly.type
_entity_poly.pdbx_seq_one_letter_code
_entity_poly.pdbx_strand_id
1 'polypeptide(L)'
;MTISKTYISADQLLARSFELGLQVLDSGFRPDIIVGIWRGGAPVAIAIHELFDLAGLRADHFPIRTALYTGIGSTAQTVRVDGLEYLADRLRAETRLLLVDDVFDSGRSLETVVARLQADCAASESQWRIATPYYKPANNRTGLVPDYYLVECDEWLVFPHELAGLSDTELRTGKPGLGALRERIAELRSD
;
A
#
# COMPACT_ATOMS: atom_id res chain seq x y z
N MET A 1 -21.85 -10.18 14.63
CA MET A 1 -22.00 -8.92 13.89
C MET A 1 -21.36 -9.10 12.54
N THR A 2 -22.09 -8.90 11.45
CA THR A 2 -21.54 -8.98 10.09
C THR A 2 -20.79 -7.68 9.82
N ILE A 3 -19.49 -7.76 9.59
CA ILE A 3 -18.67 -6.59 9.24
C ILE A 3 -19.13 -6.14 7.84
N SER A 4 -19.54 -4.88 7.71
CA SER A 4 -19.88 -4.30 6.41
C SER A 4 -18.60 -4.21 5.57
N LYS A 5 -18.64 -4.75 4.34
CA LYS A 5 -17.53 -4.72 3.39
C LYS A 5 -17.84 -3.78 2.24
N THR A 6 -16.91 -2.89 1.93
CA THR A 6 -16.97 -1.99 0.77
C THR A 6 -16.00 -2.48 -0.29
N TYR A 7 -16.54 -2.81 -1.48
CA TYR A 7 -15.74 -3.33 -2.59
C TYR A 7 -15.26 -2.19 -3.49
N ILE A 8 -13.95 -2.10 -3.64
CA ILE A 8 -13.31 -1.13 -4.52
C ILE A 8 -13.09 -1.79 -5.89
N SER A 9 -13.60 -1.17 -6.96
CA SER A 9 -13.35 -1.66 -8.32
C SER A 9 -11.93 -1.30 -8.79
N ALA A 10 -11.46 -1.98 -9.84
CA ALA A 10 -10.16 -1.68 -10.44
C ALA A 10 -10.10 -0.24 -10.98
N ASP A 11 -11.18 0.20 -11.65
CA ASP A 11 -11.28 1.57 -12.19
C ASP A 11 -11.29 2.62 -11.08
N GLN A 12 -12.00 2.36 -9.96
CA GLN A 12 -12.00 3.26 -8.82
C GLN A 12 -10.62 3.37 -8.16
N LEU A 13 -9.91 2.24 -7.99
CA LEU A 13 -8.56 2.27 -7.41
C LEU A 13 -7.61 3.04 -8.33
N LEU A 14 -7.65 2.77 -9.63
CA LEU A 14 -6.80 3.44 -10.62
C LEU A 14 -7.04 4.96 -10.66
N ALA A 15 -8.31 5.38 -10.75
CA ALA A 15 -8.68 6.79 -10.76
C ALA A 15 -8.18 7.51 -9.49
N ARG A 16 -8.43 6.92 -8.31
CA ARG A 16 -7.95 7.47 -7.03
C ARG A 16 -6.43 7.48 -6.91
N SER A 17 -5.75 6.52 -7.51
CA SER A 17 -4.29 6.53 -7.53
C SER A 17 -3.74 7.72 -8.33
N PHE A 18 -4.37 8.06 -9.44
CA PHE A 18 -4.01 9.26 -10.20
C PHE A 18 -4.36 10.56 -9.44
N GLU A 19 -5.54 10.63 -8.81
CA GLU A 19 -5.91 11.78 -7.95
C GLU A 19 -4.91 11.97 -6.82
N LEU A 20 -4.49 10.89 -6.16
CA LEU A 20 -3.48 10.93 -5.12
C LEU A 20 -2.13 11.42 -5.65
N GLY A 21 -1.72 10.94 -6.82
CA GLY A 21 -0.52 11.41 -7.50
C GLY A 21 -0.56 12.91 -7.81
N LEU A 22 -1.71 13.42 -8.29
CA LEU A 22 -1.92 14.85 -8.51
C LEU A 22 -1.83 15.65 -7.19
N GLN A 23 -2.43 15.15 -6.11
CA GLN A 23 -2.32 15.79 -4.79
C GLN A 23 -0.85 15.92 -4.33
N VAL A 24 -0.03 14.89 -4.57
CA VAL A 24 1.41 14.94 -4.29
C VAL A 24 2.08 16.02 -5.13
N LEU A 25 1.78 16.09 -6.44
CA LEU A 25 2.36 17.08 -7.34
C LEU A 25 1.96 18.51 -6.96
N ASP A 26 0.68 18.73 -6.62
CA ASP A 26 0.14 20.03 -6.24
C ASP A 26 0.74 20.56 -4.93
N SER A 27 1.15 19.67 -4.02
CA SER A 27 1.87 20.05 -2.79
C SER A 27 3.29 20.59 -3.05
N GLY A 28 3.82 20.44 -4.26
CA GLY A 28 5.20 20.79 -4.59
C GLY A 28 6.21 19.70 -4.22
N PHE A 29 5.79 18.59 -3.60
CA PHE A 29 6.69 17.49 -3.30
C PHE A 29 7.09 16.73 -4.59
N ARG A 30 8.39 16.48 -4.74
CA ARG A 30 8.97 15.80 -5.91
C ARG A 30 9.85 14.68 -5.39
N PRO A 31 9.33 13.45 -5.29
CA PRO A 31 10.11 12.32 -4.80
C PRO A 31 11.20 11.95 -5.81
N ASP A 32 12.32 11.53 -5.28
CA ASP A 32 13.41 10.93 -6.06
C ASP A 32 13.21 9.42 -6.19
N ILE A 33 12.50 8.81 -5.21
CA ILE A 33 12.16 7.37 -5.21
C ILE A 33 10.72 7.18 -4.74
N ILE A 34 9.96 6.37 -5.48
CA ILE A 34 8.62 5.89 -5.11
C ILE A 34 8.76 4.46 -4.59
N VAL A 35 8.28 4.22 -3.37
CA VAL A 35 8.36 2.91 -2.72
C VAL A 35 6.94 2.36 -2.56
N GLY A 36 6.59 1.37 -3.36
CA GLY A 36 5.32 0.65 -3.22
C GLY A 36 5.39 -0.43 -2.14
N ILE A 37 4.47 -0.39 -1.18
CA ILE A 37 4.36 -1.44 -0.17
C ILE A 37 3.70 -2.66 -0.80
N TRP A 38 4.43 -3.76 -0.90
CA TRP A 38 3.89 -5.00 -1.41
C TRP A 38 2.98 -5.64 -0.36
N ARG A 39 1.72 -5.96 -0.68
CA ARG A 39 1.11 -6.13 -2.02
C ARG A 39 0.25 -4.95 -2.45
N GLY A 40 -0.57 -4.42 -1.54
CA GLY A 40 -1.65 -3.49 -1.84
C GLY A 40 -1.19 -2.17 -2.44
N GLY A 41 -0.07 -1.65 -1.96
CA GLY A 41 0.52 -0.41 -2.47
C GLY A 41 1.11 -0.50 -3.88
N ALA A 42 1.41 -1.71 -4.39
CA ALA A 42 2.03 -1.86 -5.71
C ALA A 42 1.19 -1.26 -6.86
N PRO A 43 -0.10 -1.59 -7.04
CA PRO A 43 -0.90 -1.00 -8.12
C PRO A 43 -1.07 0.52 -8.00
N VAL A 44 -1.13 1.04 -6.76
CA VAL A 44 -1.20 2.48 -6.50
C VAL A 44 0.10 3.17 -6.88
N ALA A 45 1.23 2.62 -6.45
CA ALA A 45 2.56 3.16 -6.75
C ALA A 45 2.86 3.17 -8.26
N ILE A 46 2.46 2.11 -8.99
CA ILE A 46 2.60 2.04 -10.45
C ILE A 46 1.82 3.19 -11.10
N ALA A 47 0.56 3.39 -10.71
CA ALA A 47 -0.27 4.44 -11.30
C ALA A 47 0.30 5.86 -11.01
N ILE A 48 0.78 6.09 -9.78
CA ILE A 48 1.44 7.36 -9.42
C ILE A 48 2.72 7.56 -10.23
N HIS A 49 3.52 6.53 -10.41
CA HIS A 49 4.75 6.58 -11.20
C HIS A 49 4.47 6.93 -12.66
N GLU A 50 3.51 6.26 -13.30
CA GLU A 50 3.08 6.56 -14.67
C GLU A 50 2.58 8.00 -14.83
N LEU A 51 1.82 8.50 -13.85
CA LEU A 51 1.38 9.89 -13.83
C LEU A 51 2.58 10.86 -13.74
N PHE A 52 3.58 10.54 -12.92
CA PHE A 52 4.77 11.38 -12.76
C PHE A 52 5.61 11.39 -14.05
N ASP A 53 5.78 10.26 -14.69
CA ASP A 53 6.47 10.18 -15.99
C ASP A 53 5.73 11.01 -17.06
N LEU A 54 4.40 10.93 -17.10
CA LEU A 54 3.58 11.76 -17.98
C LEU A 54 3.76 13.27 -17.69
N ALA A 55 3.92 13.63 -16.41
CA ALA A 55 4.19 15.01 -15.99
C ALA A 55 5.65 15.45 -16.20
N GLY A 56 6.50 14.60 -16.77
CA GLY A 56 7.92 14.89 -17.01
C GLY A 56 8.81 14.78 -15.76
N LEU A 57 8.31 14.17 -14.70
CA LEU A 57 9.07 13.91 -13.48
C LEU A 57 9.63 12.48 -13.51
N ARG A 58 10.93 12.37 -13.29
CA ARG A 58 11.58 11.06 -13.22
C ARG A 58 11.88 10.74 -11.76
N ALA A 59 11.25 9.68 -11.26
CA ALA A 59 11.54 9.09 -9.97
C ALA A 59 11.98 7.64 -10.17
N ASP A 60 12.94 7.17 -9.39
CA ASP A 60 13.20 5.73 -9.30
C ASP A 60 12.03 5.05 -8.57
N HIS A 61 11.83 3.76 -8.74
CA HIS A 61 10.72 3.05 -8.11
C HIS A 61 11.15 1.69 -7.63
N PHE A 62 10.60 1.27 -6.47
CA PHE A 62 10.98 0.02 -5.87
C PHE A 62 9.87 -0.54 -4.96
N PRO A 63 9.57 -1.84 -5.00
CA PRO A 63 8.67 -2.47 -4.05
C PRO A 63 9.42 -2.94 -2.81
N ILE A 64 8.86 -2.71 -1.63
CA ILE A 64 9.27 -3.36 -0.40
C ILE A 64 8.14 -4.23 0.14
N ARG A 65 8.50 -5.34 0.77
CA ARG A 65 7.51 -6.25 1.33
C ARG A 65 7.42 -6.05 2.84
N THR A 66 6.17 -5.90 3.32
CA THR A 66 5.86 -6.02 4.75
C THR A 66 5.08 -7.30 5.01
N ALA A 67 5.40 -7.99 6.10
CA ALA A 67 4.67 -9.18 6.53
C ALA A 67 4.53 -9.19 8.05
N LEU A 68 3.30 -9.45 8.50
CA LEU A 68 3.04 -9.69 9.92
C LEU A 68 3.57 -11.09 10.28
N TYR A 69 4.45 -11.15 11.25
CA TYR A 69 5.01 -12.39 11.76
C TYR A 69 4.49 -12.63 13.18
N THR A 70 3.86 -13.76 13.38
CA THR A 70 3.53 -14.24 14.73
C THR A 70 4.60 -15.24 15.10
N GLY A 71 5.50 -14.90 16.02
CA GLY A 71 6.54 -15.82 16.49
C GLY A 71 5.92 -17.06 17.15
N ILE A 72 6.56 -18.21 17.03
CA ILE A 72 6.14 -19.44 17.69
C ILE A 72 6.14 -19.20 19.21
N GLY A 73 4.95 -19.26 19.84
CA GLY A 73 4.78 -19.03 21.28
C GLY A 73 4.70 -17.56 21.73
N SER A 74 4.63 -16.60 20.79
CA SER A 74 4.47 -15.17 21.09
C SER A 74 3.11 -14.66 20.61
N THR A 75 2.43 -13.86 21.44
CA THR A 75 1.25 -13.08 21.05
C THR A 75 1.62 -11.74 20.39
N ALA A 76 2.90 -11.38 20.41
CA ALA A 76 3.40 -10.16 19.79
C ALA A 76 3.53 -10.35 18.27
N GLN A 77 2.79 -9.56 17.51
CA GLN A 77 2.93 -9.47 16.06
C GLN A 77 4.08 -8.51 15.73
N THR A 78 5.12 -9.03 15.10
CA THR A 78 6.23 -8.22 14.59
C THR A 78 6.07 -8.04 13.09
N VAL A 79 6.22 -6.82 12.60
CA VAL A 79 6.25 -6.54 11.15
C VAL A 79 7.68 -6.78 10.65
N ARG A 80 7.83 -7.72 9.72
CA ARG A 80 9.07 -7.90 8.98
C ARG A 80 9.02 -7.04 7.71
N VAL A 81 10.16 -6.41 7.39
CA VAL A 81 10.36 -5.62 6.17
C VAL A 81 11.48 -6.25 5.37
N ASP A 82 11.20 -6.59 4.11
CA ASP A 82 12.16 -7.17 3.18
C ASP A 82 12.35 -6.22 1.99
N GLY A 83 13.57 -6.11 1.44
CA GLY A 83 13.91 -5.34 0.25
C GLY A 83 14.50 -3.95 0.54
N LEU A 84 14.85 -3.65 1.78
CA LEU A 84 15.46 -2.36 2.14
C LEU A 84 16.89 -2.20 1.65
N GLU A 85 17.57 -3.29 1.34
CA GLU A 85 18.98 -3.29 0.88
C GLU A 85 19.16 -2.43 -0.38
N TYR A 86 18.18 -2.49 -1.29
CA TYR A 86 18.19 -1.68 -2.50
C TYR A 86 18.15 -0.17 -2.20
N LEU A 87 17.37 0.22 -1.19
CA LEU A 87 17.27 1.61 -0.77
C LEU A 87 18.53 2.08 -0.03
N ALA A 88 19.12 1.23 0.82
CA ALA A 88 20.31 1.58 1.60
C ALA A 88 21.47 2.08 0.72
N ASP A 89 21.63 1.50 -0.47
CA ASP A 89 22.68 1.91 -1.41
C ASP A 89 22.38 3.23 -2.14
N ARG A 90 21.12 3.66 -2.16
CA ARG A 90 20.64 4.81 -2.95
C ARG A 90 20.25 6.02 -2.12
N LEU A 91 19.90 5.81 -0.85
CA LEU A 91 19.52 6.90 0.01
C LEU A 91 20.71 7.81 0.33
N ARG A 92 20.47 9.11 0.24
CA ARG A 92 21.37 10.18 0.64
C ARG A 92 20.58 11.14 1.54
N ALA A 93 21.26 12.05 2.21
CA ALA A 93 20.63 13.00 3.12
C ALA A 93 19.49 13.81 2.49
N GLU A 94 19.64 14.15 1.21
CA GLU A 94 18.65 14.93 0.46
C GLU A 94 17.60 14.09 -0.27
N THR A 95 17.70 12.76 -0.25
CA THR A 95 16.78 11.86 -0.97
C THR A 95 15.36 11.97 -0.44
N ARG A 96 14.41 12.20 -1.33
CA ARG A 96 12.98 12.30 -1.02
C ARG A 96 12.28 11.01 -1.41
N LEU A 97 11.60 10.40 -0.46
CA LEU A 97 10.86 9.15 -0.65
C LEU A 97 9.36 9.39 -0.62
N LEU A 98 8.63 8.74 -1.51
CA LEU A 98 7.18 8.59 -1.40
C LEU A 98 6.87 7.13 -1.07
N LEU A 99 6.42 6.88 0.14
CA LEU A 99 5.96 5.56 0.59
C LEU A 99 4.48 5.41 0.23
N VAL A 100 4.14 4.42 -0.58
CA VAL A 100 2.79 4.26 -1.14
C VAL A 100 2.19 2.93 -0.70
N ASP A 101 0.99 2.98 -0.11
CA ASP A 101 0.18 1.80 0.17
C ASP A 101 -1.27 2.01 -0.32
N ASP A 102 -2.09 0.97 -0.35
CA ASP A 102 -3.51 1.07 -0.76
C ASP A 102 -4.40 1.62 0.35
N VAL A 103 -4.04 1.38 1.60
CA VAL A 103 -4.75 1.88 2.78
C VAL A 103 -3.82 2.08 3.97
N PHE A 104 -3.96 3.21 4.64
CA PHE A 104 -3.41 3.39 5.97
C PHE A 104 -4.44 2.93 7.00
N ASP A 105 -4.35 1.67 7.43
CA ASP A 105 -5.25 1.07 8.43
C ASP A 105 -4.66 1.25 9.83
N SER A 106 -3.98 0.25 10.38
CA SER A 106 -3.34 0.37 11.70
C SER A 106 -2.07 1.22 11.71
N GLY A 107 -1.49 1.49 10.57
CA GLY A 107 -0.24 2.23 10.40
C GLY A 107 1.03 1.43 10.72
N ARG A 108 0.93 0.27 11.37
CA ARG A 108 2.09 -0.50 11.87
C ARG A 108 3.10 -0.89 10.80
N SER A 109 2.63 -1.24 9.60
CA SER A 109 3.53 -1.60 8.49
C SER A 109 4.40 -0.42 8.10
N LEU A 110 3.79 0.73 7.85
CA LEU A 110 4.49 1.96 7.46
C LEU A 110 5.37 2.50 8.60
N GLU A 111 4.90 2.45 9.85
CA GLU A 111 5.73 2.82 11.01
C GLU A 111 7.00 1.97 11.10
N THR A 112 6.88 0.64 10.89
CA THR A 112 8.05 -0.25 10.90
C THR A 112 8.97 0.05 9.73
N VAL A 113 8.43 0.33 8.54
CA VAL A 113 9.23 0.72 7.37
C VAL A 113 10.01 1.99 7.66
N VAL A 114 9.35 3.03 8.17
CA VAL A 114 10.01 4.30 8.54
C VAL A 114 11.10 4.08 9.59
N ALA A 115 10.80 3.33 10.66
CA ALA A 115 11.79 3.03 11.69
C ALA A 115 13.01 2.28 11.14
N ARG A 116 12.81 1.33 10.21
CA ARG A 116 13.89 0.60 9.55
C ARG A 116 14.71 1.49 8.60
N LEU A 117 14.04 2.37 7.84
CA LEU A 117 14.74 3.35 7.00
C LEU A 117 15.62 4.28 7.84
N GLN A 118 15.14 4.72 8.99
CA GLN A 118 15.93 5.54 9.93
C GLN A 118 17.11 4.79 10.53
N ALA A 119 16.91 3.51 10.89
CA ALA A 119 17.94 2.73 11.57
C ALA A 119 19.02 2.19 10.63
N ASP A 120 18.62 1.71 9.44
CA ASP A 120 19.48 0.93 8.55
C ASP A 120 20.09 1.76 7.41
N CYS A 121 19.53 2.93 7.14
CA CYS A 121 20.02 3.80 6.07
C CYS A 121 20.81 4.95 6.65
N ALA A 122 22.03 5.17 6.13
CA ALA A 122 22.92 6.26 6.56
C ALA A 122 22.31 7.67 6.37
N ALA A 123 21.18 7.75 5.70
CA ALA A 123 20.42 8.97 5.44
C ALA A 123 19.32 9.19 6.47
N SER A 124 19.70 9.43 7.72
CA SER A 124 18.76 9.80 8.80
C SER A 124 17.95 11.07 8.50
N GLU A 125 18.39 11.87 7.56
CA GLU A 125 17.76 13.12 7.14
C GLU A 125 16.92 12.99 5.85
N SER A 126 16.77 11.78 5.30
CA SER A 126 15.90 11.56 4.14
C SER A 126 14.47 12.01 4.45
N GLN A 127 13.92 12.80 3.54
CA GLN A 127 12.54 13.25 3.64
C GLN A 127 11.62 12.20 3.03
N TRP A 128 10.79 11.60 3.82
CA TRP A 128 9.72 10.73 3.32
C TRP A 128 8.36 11.37 3.46
N ARG A 129 7.45 10.95 2.59
CA ARG A 129 6.02 11.23 2.70
C ARG A 129 5.28 9.92 2.51
N ILE A 130 4.15 9.79 3.15
CA ILE A 130 3.26 8.64 3.07
C ILE A 130 2.04 9.03 2.24
N ALA A 131 1.72 8.25 1.23
CA ALA A 131 0.56 8.45 0.37
C ALA A 131 -0.29 7.18 0.30
N THR A 132 -1.57 7.29 0.62
CA THR A 132 -2.54 6.19 0.55
C THR A 132 -3.89 6.72 0.06
N PRO A 133 -4.58 6.07 -0.90
CA PRO A 133 -5.90 6.56 -1.33
C PRO A 133 -6.95 6.49 -0.21
N TYR A 134 -6.74 5.61 0.79
CA TYR A 134 -7.65 5.44 1.92
C TYR A 134 -6.92 5.55 3.25
N TYR A 135 -7.57 6.18 4.23
CA TYR A 135 -7.09 6.29 5.60
C TYR A 135 -8.20 5.90 6.59
N LYS A 136 -7.84 5.11 7.62
CA LYS A 136 -8.74 4.68 8.69
C LYS A 136 -8.29 5.25 10.04
N PRO A 137 -8.68 6.49 10.36
CA PRO A 137 -8.23 7.15 11.59
C PRO A 137 -8.63 6.39 12.86
N ALA A 138 -9.80 5.76 12.91
CA ALA A 138 -10.25 4.99 14.07
C ALA A 138 -9.42 3.73 14.33
N ASN A 139 -8.79 3.17 13.29
CA ASN A 139 -7.95 1.98 13.39
C ASN A 139 -6.48 2.28 13.61
N ASN A 140 -6.05 3.52 13.41
CA ASN A 140 -4.66 3.92 13.58
C ASN A 140 -4.14 3.61 15.00
N ARG A 141 -3.02 2.91 15.09
CA ARG A 141 -2.35 2.48 16.34
C ARG A 141 -0.93 3.04 16.46
N THR A 142 -0.60 3.99 15.64
CA THR A 142 0.72 4.63 15.56
C THR A 142 0.62 6.13 15.74
N GLY A 143 1.75 6.80 15.89
CA GLY A 143 1.80 8.27 15.88
C GLY A 143 1.85 8.86 14.46
N LEU A 144 1.90 8.02 13.42
CA LEU A 144 1.97 8.46 12.04
C LEU A 144 0.57 8.75 11.47
N VAL A 145 0.50 9.72 10.57
CA VAL A 145 -0.67 10.01 9.74
C VAL A 145 -0.15 10.09 8.30
N PRO A 146 -0.87 9.57 7.30
CA PRO A 146 -0.42 9.73 5.91
C PRO A 146 -0.40 11.23 5.53
N ASP A 147 0.66 11.65 4.84
CA ASP A 147 0.79 13.04 4.36
C ASP A 147 -0.23 13.35 3.27
N TYR A 148 -0.57 12.32 2.47
CA TYR A 148 -1.52 12.40 1.37
C TYR A 148 -2.52 11.26 1.46
N TYR A 149 -3.81 11.60 1.49
CA TYR A 149 -4.91 10.64 1.38
C TYR A 149 -6.15 11.31 0.78
N LEU A 150 -7.05 10.52 0.24
CA LEU A 150 -8.25 11.02 -0.44
C LEU A 150 -9.52 10.76 0.35
N VAL A 151 -9.62 9.61 1.01
CA VAL A 151 -10.86 9.15 1.65
C VAL A 151 -10.57 8.65 3.06
N GLU A 152 -11.23 9.26 4.05
CA GLU A 152 -11.35 8.66 5.38
C GLU A 152 -12.51 7.67 5.41
N CYS A 153 -12.30 6.48 5.98
CA CYS A 153 -13.31 5.45 6.10
C CYS A 153 -13.01 4.53 7.27
N ASP A 154 -14.05 3.89 7.81
CA ASP A 154 -13.93 2.91 8.89
C ASP A 154 -14.36 1.50 8.44
N GLU A 155 -14.96 1.36 7.24
CA GLU A 155 -15.43 0.10 6.73
C GLU A 155 -14.29 -0.85 6.36
N TRP A 156 -14.61 -2.13 6.26
CA TRP A 156 -13.69 -3.11 5.71
C TRP A 156 -13.62 -2.96 4.19
N LEU A 157 -12.50 -2.47 3.69
CA LEU A 157 -12.27 -2.34 2.25
C LEU A 157 -11.82 -3.67 1.65
N VAL A 158 -12.37 -4.00 0.49
CA VAL A 158 -11.97 -5.16 -0.33
C VAL A 158 -11.44 -4.64 -1.66
N PHE A 159 -10.14 -4.66 -1.82
CA PHE A 159 -9.47 -4.15 -3.00
C PHE A 159 -9.59 -5.10 -4.20
N PRO A 160 -9.47 -4.62 -5.46
CA PRO A 160 -9.68 -5.44 -6.65
C PRO A 160 -8.76 -6.67 -6.72
N HIS A 161 -7.56 -6.59 -6.18
CA HIS A 161 -6.56 -7.66 -6.14
C HIS A 161 -6.76 -8.66 -4.97
N GLU A 162 -7.70 -8.42 -4.06
CA GLU A 162 -7.93 -9.27 -2.90
C GLU A 162 -9.03 -10.31 -3.18
N LEU A 163 -8.68 -11.59 -2.98
CA LEU A 163 -9.60 -12.73 -3.13
C LEU A 163 -9.59 -13.61 -1.88
N ALA A 164 -8.49 -13.67 -1.17
CA ALA A 164 -8.36 -14.50 0.02
C ALA A 164 -9.27 -14.02 1.15
N GLY A 165 -9.93 -14.95 1.83
CA GLY A 165 -10.85 -14.63 2.94
C GLY A 165 -12.24 -14.17 2.52
N LEU A 166 -12.56 -14.18 1.22
CA LEU A 166 -13.91 -13.95 0.72
C LEU A 166 -14.66 -15.28 0.58
N SER A 167 -15.92 -15.28 0.99
CA SER A 167 -16.84 -16.39 0.76
C SER A 167 -17.23 -16.47 -0.72
N ASP A 168 -17.77 -17.60 -1.15
CA ASP A 168 -18.28 -17.78 -2.51
C ASP A 168 -19.34 -16.76 -2.91
N THR A 169 -20.22 -16.39 -1.98
CA THR A 169 -21.24 -15.37 -2.22
C THR A 169 -20.58 -14.00 -2.41
N GLU A 170 -19.63 -13.64 -1.57
CA GLU A 170 -18.90 -12.37 -1.67
C GLU A 170 -18.08 -12.28 -2.96
N LEU A 171 -17.47 -13.38 -3.41
CA LEU A 171 -16.79 -13.42 -4.70
C LEU A 171 -17.75 -13.21 -5.86
N ARG A 172 -18.97 -13.80 -5.80
CA ARG A 172 -19.99 -13.62 -6.86
C ARG A 172 -20.49 -12.18 -6.95
N THR A 173 -20.83 -11.60 -5.81
CA THR A 173 -21.47 -10.27 -5.76
C THR A 173 -20.46 -9.13 -5.81
N GLY A 174 -19.33 -9.28 -5.14
CA GLY A 174 -18.30 -8.24 -5.03
C GLY A 174 -17.22 -8.27 -6.11
N LYS A 175 -17.09 -9.39 -6.85
CA LYS A 175 -16.08 -9.57 -7.91
C LYS A 175 -16.72 -10.16 -9.18
N PRO A 176 -17.63 -9.44 -9.84
CA PRO A 176 -18.45 -9.99 -10.93
C PRO A 176 -17.65 -10.49 -12.14
N GLY A 177 -16.44 -9.96 -12.39
CA GLY A 177 -15.56 -10.40 -13.49
C GLY A 177 -14.88 -11.77 -13.29
N LEU A 178 -15.06 -12.43 -12.14
CA LEU A 178 -14.33 -13.66 -11.81
C LEU A 178 -15.14 -14.97 -12.03
N GLY A 179 -16.33 -14.90 -12.62
CA GLY A 179 -17.23 -16.06 -12.75
C GLY A 179 -16.56 -17.30 -13.33
N ALA A 180 -16.03 -17.21 -14.55
CA ALA A 180 -15.36 -18.32 -15.23
C ALA A 180 -14.07 -18.79 -14.54
N LEU A 181 -13.30 -17.86 -13.95
CA LEU A 181 -12.09 -18.19 -13.21
C LEU A 181 -12.39 -18.99 -11.94
N ARG A 182 -13.52 -18.75 -11.30
CA ARG A 182 -13.91 -19.46 -10.08
C ARG A 182 -14.19 -20.94 -10.31
N GLU A 183 -14.88 -21.26 -11.41
CA GLU A 183 -15.14 -22.63 -11.79
C GLU A 183 -13.81 -23.38 -11.99
N ARG A 184 -12.88 -22.77 -12.69
CA ARG A 184 -11.55 -23.34 -12.92
C ARG A 184 -10.74 -23.51 -11.62
N ILE A 185 -10.81 -22.52 -10.71
CA ILE A 185 -10.14 -22.62 -9.39
C ILE A 185 -10.76 -23.73 -8.53
N ALA A 186 -12.08 -23.93 -8.60
CA ALA A 186 -12.75 -24.99 -7.87
C ALA A 186 -12.30 -26.38 -8.36
N GLU A 187 -12.14 -26.58 -9.68
CA GLU A 187 -11.58 -27.80 -10.25
C GLU A 187 -10.16 -28.08 -9.73
N LEU A 188 -9.27 -27.06 -9.75
CA LEU A 188 -7.87 -27.18 -9.28
C LEU A 188 -7.73 -27.46 -7.78
N ARG A 189 -8.78 -27.22 -6.98
CA ARG A 189 -8.79 -27.52 -5.55
C ARG A 189 -9.32 -28.91 -5.21
N SER A 190 -9.88 -29.60 -6.20
CA SER A 190 -10.46 -30.94 -6.06
C SER A 190 -9.45 -32.05 -6.37
N ASP A 191 -8.32 -31.71 -6.94
CA ASP A 191 -7.14 -32.57 -7.19
C ASP A 191 -6.14 -32.45 -6.03
#